data_b647e93a230c9c7f768809ae5f9bcb5d
#
_entry.id   b647e93a230c9c7f768809ae5f9bcb5d
#
_cell.length_a   1.000
_cell.length_b   1.000
_cell.length_c   1.000
_cell.angle_alpha   90.00
_cell.angle_beta   90.00
_cell.angle_gamma   90.00
#
_symmetry.space_group_name_H-M   'P 1'
#
loop_
_entity.id
_entity.type
_entity.pdbx_description
1 polymer ?
#
loop_
_entity_poly.entity_id
_entity_poly.type
_entity_poly.pdbx_seq_one_letter_code
_entity_poly.pdbx_strand_id
1 'polypeptide(L)'
;MKLKWTKERDARFWDKVYIEDDEDCWLWFAAITSSGYGAFSYSKGKLISAHKISWAIHKNNDTLSPRNLQIMHLCDNKVCVNPHHLAMGTARQNNLDAFKRGLNTPINKIVGRPSQNPYCKHGHERSKENTIIKDGYKLCKLCRQETYRKSKLKKHPSP
;
A
#
# COMPACT_ATOMS: atom_id res chain seq x y z
N MET A 1 -13.60 -10.49 10.56
CA MET A 1 -14.92 -9.81 10.62
C MET A 1 -15.91 -10.69 9.88
N LYS A 2 -17.00 -11.05 10.52
CA LYS A 2 -18.07 -11.86 9.90
C LYS A 2 -18.96 -10.94 9.05
N LEU A 3 -19.18 -11.29 7.80
CA LEU A 3 -20.04 -10.58 6.87
C LEU A 3 -21.46 -11.17 6.97
N LYS A 4 -22.46 -10.30 7.06
CA LYS A 4 -23.86 -10.69 6.80
C LYS A 4 -24.12 -10.46 5.32
N TRP A 5 -23.93 -11.48 4.49
CA TRP A 5 -24.12 -11.40 3.04
C TRP A 5 -25.57 -11.71 2.70
N THR A 6 -26.21 -10.88 1.87
CA THR A 6 -27.60 -11.04 1.42
C THR A 6 -27.65 -11.04 -0.10
N LYS A 7 -28.72 -11.55 -0.69
CA LYS A 7 -28.90 -11.55 -2.14
C LYS A 7 -28.87 -10.12 -2.75
N GLU A 8 -29.41 -9.14 -2.04
CA GLU A 8 -29.42 -7.75 -2.47
C GLU A 8 -27.99 -7.16 -2.46
N ARG A 9 -27.16 -7.52 -1.49
CA ARG A 9 -25.74 -7.11 -1.45
C ARG A 9 -24.93 -7.77 -2.56
N ASP A 10 -25.24 -9.02 -2.84
CA ASP A 10 -24.63 -9.76 -3.93
C ASP A 10 -24.92 -9.09 -5.27
N ALA A 11 -26.19 -8.87 -5.61
CA ALA A 11 -26.60 -8.18 -6.82
C ALA A 11 -25.95 -6.78 -6.93
N ARG A 12 -25.97 -6.00 -5.84
CA ARG A 12 -25.35 -4.66 -5.79
C ARG A 12 -23.83 -4.68 -5.95
N PHE A 13 -23.17 -5.76 -5.57
CA PHE A 13 -21.74 -5.93 -5.76
C PHE A 13 -21.42 -6.24 -7.23
N TRP A 14 -22.08 -7.26 -7.79
CA TRP A 14 -21.81 -7.69 -9.16
C TRP A 14 -22.27 -6.69 -10.24
N ASP A 15 -23.27 -5.86 -9.95
CA ASP A 15 -23.66 -4.71 -10.78
C ASP A 15 -22.51 -3.71 -11.05
N LYS A 16 -21.43 -3.77 -10.27
CA LYS A 16 -20.26 -2.89 -10.36
C LYS A 16 -19.01 -3.59 -10.90
N VAL A 17 -19.19 -4.79 -11.43
CA VAL A 17 -18.11 -5.61 -11.96
C VAL A 17 -18.29 -5.80 -13.44
N TYR A 18 -17.30 -5.46 -14.24
CA TYR A 18 -17.25 -5.80 -15.66
C TYR A 18 -16.49 -7.10 -15.85
N ILE A 19 -17.11 -8.06 -16.52
CA ILE A 19 -16.57 -9.38 -16.85
C ILE A 19 -16.63 -9.50 -18.36
N GLU A 20 -15.49 -9.66 -19.01
CA GLU A 20 -15.38 -9.92 -20.44
C GLU A 20 -15.19 -11.41 -20.70
N ASP A 21 -14.26 -12.01 -19.97
CA ASP A 21 -13.97 -13.44 -19.99
C ASP A 21 -13.70 -13.93 -18.56
N ASP A 22 -13.93 -15.24 -18.32
CA ASP A 22 -13.73 -15.85 -17.00
C ASP A 22 -12.23 -15.94 -16.61
N GLU A 23 -11.34 -16.01 -17.59
CA GLU A 23 -9.90 -16.08 -17.37
C GLU A 23 -9.26 -14.69 -17.24
N ASP A 24 -9.96 -13.64 -17.67
CA ASP A 24 -9.46 -12.27 -17.61
C ASP A 24 -9.70 -11.59 -16.26
N CYS A 25 -9.15 -10.39 -16.10
CA CYS A 25 -9.43 -9.57 -14.93
C CYS A 25 -10.89 -9.09 -14.93
N TRP A 26 -11.66 -9.47 -13.94
CA TRP A 26 -12.98 -8.87 -13.68
C TRP A 26 -12.76 -7.50 -13.05
N LEU A 27 -13.16 -6.46 -13.74
CA LEU A 27 -12.80 -5.09 -13.38
C LEU A 27 -13.87 -4.42 -12.51
N TRP A 28 -13.44 -3.82 -11.41
CA TRP A 28 -14.30 -3.04 -10.52
C TRP A 28 -14.52 -1.63 -11.07
N PHE A 29 -15.79 -1.26 -11.37
CA PHE A 29 -16.20 0.01 -11.96
C PHE A 29 -16.91 0.94 -10.98
N ALA A 30 -16.52 0.97 -9.71
CA ALA A 30 -17.09 1.88 -8.73
C ALA A 30 -15.97 2.60 -7.95
N ALA A 31 -16.28 3.09 -6.76
CA ALA A 31 -15.34 3.85 -5.94
C ALA A 31 -14.00 3.12 -5.74
N ILE A 32 -12.90 3.88 -5.80
CA ILE A 32 -11.53 3.43 -5.63
C ILE A 32 -10.93 4.18 -4.44
N THR A 33 -10.16 3.46 -3.60
CA THR A 33 -9.41 4.06 -2.48
C THR A 33 -8.21 4.86 -2.99
N SER A 34 -7.65 5.75 -2.14
CA SER A 34 -6.41 6.48 -2.44
C SER A 34 -5.20 5.59 -2.76
N SER A 35 -5.23 4.33 -2.29
CA SER A 35 -4.22 3.31 -2.61
C SER A 35 -4.49 2.57 -3.93
N GLY A 36 -5.56 2.90 -4.66
CA GLY A 36 -5.89 2.34 -5.97
C GLY A 36 -6.71 1.04 -5.93
N TYR A 37 -7.20 0.60 -4.77
CA TYR A 37 -8.03 -0.61 -4.66
C TYR A 37 -9.51 -0.28 -4.80
N GLY A 38 -10.28 -1.17 -5.44
CA GLY A 38 -11.74 -1.09 -5.46
C GLY A 38 -12.32 -1.08 -4.05
N ALA A 39 -13.30 -0.20 -3.82
CA ALA A 39 -13.98 -0.01 -2.53
C ALA A 39 -15.49 -0.23 -2.66
N PHE A 40 -16.03 -1.18 -1.90
CA PHE A 40 -17.46 -1.43 -1.80
C PHE A 40 -18.05 -0.85 -0.52
N SER A 41 -19.10 -0.06 -0.66
CA SER A 41 -19.87 0.43 0.49
C SER A 41 -20.76 -0.69 1.04
N TYR A 42 -20.26 -1.38 2.07
CA TYR A 42 -20.94 -2.51 2.69
C TYR A 42 -22.14 -2.06 3.53
N SER A 43 -21.96 -0.98 4.31
CA SER A 43 -23.02 -0.30 5.09
C SER A 43 -22.62 1.15 5.29
N LYS A 44 -23.52 1.98 5.86
CA LYS A 44 -23.25 3.40 6.13
C LYS A 44 -21.92 3.56 6.88
N GLY A 45 -20.99 4.31 6.29
CA GLY A 45 -19.66 4.57 6.86
C GLY A 45 -18.69 3.39 6.83
N LYS A 46 -19.04 2.24 6.23
CA LYS A 46 -18.17 1.06 6.19
C LYS A 46 -17.81 0.67 4.76
N LEU A 47 -16.59 0.97 4.38
CA LEU A 47 -15.97 0.54 3.12
C LEU A 47 -15.18 -0.74 3.32
N ILE A 48 -15.29 -1.66 2.37
CA ILE A 48 -14.51 -2.91 2.31
C ILE A 48 -13.90 -3.00 0.92
N SER A 49 -12.65 -3.47 0.84
CA SER A 49 -11.99 -3.69 -0.46
C SER A 49 -12.77 -4.70 -1.31
N ALA A 50 -13.07 -4.35 -2.55
CA ALA A 50 -13.91 -5.16 -3.44
C ALA A 50 -13.33 -6.57 -3.65
N HIS A 51 -12.03 -6.72 -3.89
CA HIS A 51 -11.39 -8.02 -4.05
C HIS A 51 -11.55 -8.95 -2.83
N LYS A 52 -11.58 -8.39 -1.59
CA LYS A 52 -11.80 -9.19 -0.37
C LYS A 52 -13.21 -9.73 -0.29
N ILE A 53 -14.19 -8.97 -0.80
CA ILE A 53 -15.58 -9.38 -0.88
C ILE A 53 -15.73 -10.49 -1.92
N SER A 54 -15.21 -10.29 -3.14
CA SER A 54 -15.24 -11.31 -4.19
C SER A 54 -14.64 -12.64 -3.71
N TRP A 55 -13.48 -12.59 -3.05
CA TRP A 55 -12.88 -13.78 -2.44
C TRP A 55 -13.80 -14.46 -1.42
N ALA A 56 -14.42 -13.68 -0.53
CA ALA A 56 -15.31 -14.23 0.49
C ALA A 56 -16.55 -14.90 -0.13
N ILE A 57 -17.16 -14.27 -1.13
CA ILE A 57 -18.30 -14.83 -1.88
C ILE A 57 -17.91 -16.16 -2.54
N HIS A 58 -16.80 -16.16 -3.29
CA HIS A 58 -16.32 -17.34 -4.02
C HIS A 58 -16.01 -18.53 -3.10
N LYS A 59 -15.48 -18.26 -1.91
CA LYS A 59 -15.18 -19.31 -0.93
C LYS A 59 -16.37 -19.68 -0.03
N ASN A 60 -17.57 -19.17 -0.30
CA ASN A 60 -18.76 -19.32 0.55
C ASN A 60 -18.46 -19.03 2.03
N ASN A 61 -17.62 -18.04 2.27
CA ASN A 61 -17.09 -17.72 3.59
C ASN A 61 -17.63 -16.36 4.05
N ASP A 62 -18.45 -16.37 5.08
CA ASP A 62 -18.96 -15.16 5.74
C ASP A 62 -17.87 -14.30 6.38
N THR A 63 -16.62 -14.76 6.36
CA THR A 63 -15.53 -14.11 7.08
C THR A 63 -14.51 -13.57 6.08
N LEU A 64 -14.20 -12.27 6.18
CA LEU A 64 -13.01 -11.70 5.56
C LEU A 64 -11.75 -12.39 6.12
N SER A 65 -10.67 -12.32 5.38
CA SER A 65 -9.41 -12.98 5.76
C SER A 65 -9.07 -12.81 7.25
N PRO A 66 -8.50 -13.84 7.90
CA PRO A 66 -7.97 -13.73 9.27
C PRO A 66 -7.00 -12.54 9.41
N ARG A 67 -6.80 -12.05 10.66
CA ARG A 67 -5.99 -10.84 10.91
C ARG A 67 -4.55 -10.91 10.41
N ASN A 68 -3.97 -12.10 10.38
CA ASN A 68 -2.60 -12.37 9.94
C ASN A 68 -2.47 -12.72 8.45
N LEU A 69 -3.60 -12.81 7.72
CA LEU A 69 -3.63 -13.16 6.31
C LEU A 69 -4.22 -12.00 5.48
N GLN A 70 -3.77 -11.89 4.26
CA GLN A 70 -4.20 -10.89 3.28
C GLN A 70 -4.70 -11.58 2.02
N ILE A 71 -5.69 -10.99 1.36
CA ILE A 71 -6.04 -11.36 -0.01
C ILE A 71 -5.15 -10.57 -0.95
N MET A 72 -4.41 -11.27 -1.78
CA MET A 72 -3.39 -10.74 -2.69
C MET A 72 -3.87 -10.92 -4.12
N HIS A 73 -3.47 -10.00 -5.01
CA HIS A 73 -3.66 -10.14 -6.45
C HIS A 73 -2.49 -10.92 -7.06
N LEU A 74 -2.78 -11.99 -7.78
CA LEU A 74 -1.80 -12.72 -8.58
C LEU A 74 -1.50 -11.99 -9.90
N CYS A 75 -2.47 -11.23 -10.42
CA CYS A 75 -2.41 -10.44 -11.64
C CYS A 75 -1.85 -9.01 -11.44
N ASP A 76 -1.52 -8.62 -10.21
CA ASP A 76 -1.05 -7.27 -9.83
C ASP A 76 -2.00 -6.10 -10.14
N ASN A 77 -3.19 -6.37 -10.67
CA ASN A 77 -4.21 -5.36 -10.96
C ASN A 77 -5.08 -5.09 -9.72
N LYS A 78 -4.93 -3.92 -9.11
CA LYS A 78 -5.60 -3.53 -7.86
C LYS A 78 -7.13 -3.41 -7.95
N VAL A 79 -7.66 -3.23 -9.14
CA VAL A 79 -9.12 -3.15 -9.38
C VAL A 79 -9.70 -4.48 -9.84
N CYS A 80 -8.89 -5.51 -10.01
CA CYS A 80 -9.37 -6.85 -10.32
C CYS A 80 -10.11 -7.45 -9.13
N VAL A 81 -11.28 -8.05 -9.40
CA VAL A 81 -12.07 -8.81 -8.42
C VAL A 81 -12.30 -10.26 -8.86
N ASN A 82 -11.62 -10.73 -9.93
CA ASN A 82 -11.70 -12.13 -10.35
C ASN A 82 -11.15 -13.03 -9.23
N PRO A 83 -11.96 -13.93 -8.64
CA PRO A 83 -11.52 -14.77 -7.52
C PRO A 83 -10.40 -15.77 -7.91
N HIS A 84 -10.26 -16.10 -9.20
CA HIS A 84 -9.18 -16.95 -9.70
C HIS A 84 -7.84 -16.20 -9.76
N HIS A 85 -7.88 -14.86 -9.82
CA HIS A 85 -6.71 -13.98 -9.74
C HIS A 85 -6.34 -13.56 -8.32
N LEU A 86 -7.02 -14.12 -7.31
CA LEU A 86 -6.80 -13.80 -5.91
C LEU A 86 -6.22 -15.00 -5.15
N ALA A 87 -5.36 -14.73 -4.20
CA ALA A 87 -4.82 -15.72 -3.28
C ALA A 87 -4.81 -15.19 -1.85
N MET A 88 -4.95 -16.09 -0.87
CA MET A 88 -4.80 -15.74 0.54
C MET A 88 -3.40 -16.11 1.01
N GLY A 89 -2.71 -15.19 1.64
CA GLY A 89 -1.37 -15.41 2.15
C GLY A 89 -0.96 -14.41 3.23
N THR A 90 0.22 -14.63 3.79
CA THR A 90 0.80 -13.71 4.78
C THR A 90 1.40 -12.48 4.09
N ALA A 91 1.58 -11.39 4.84
CA ALA A 91 2.29 -10.21 4.34
C ALA A 91 3.72 -10.55 3.86
N ARG A 92 4.37 -11.55 4.49
CA ARG A 92 5.69 -12.04 4.06
C ARG A 92 5.62 -12.70 2.68
N GLN A 93 4.65 -13.58 2.45
CA GLN A 93 4.45 -14.22 1.14
C GLN A 93 4.17 -13.18 0.07
N ASN A 94 3.24 -12.25 0.32
CA ASN A 94 2.93 -11.18 -0.62
C ASN A 94 4.18 -10.36 -1.01
N ASN A 95 5.01 -10.01 -0.03
CA ASN A 95 6.26 -9.29 -0.28
C ASN A 95 7.28 -10.11 -1.07
N LEU A 96 7.40 -11.42 -0.79
CA LEU A 96 8.30 -12.32 -1.53
C LEU A 96 7.84 -12.52 -2.98
N ASP A 97 6.55 -12.66 -3.21
CA ASP A 97 5.99 -12.83 -4.54
C ASP A 97 6.13 -11.54 -5.37
N ALA A 98 5.85 -10.38 -4.76
CA ALA A 98 6.10 -9.08 -5.40
C ALA A 98 7.59 -8.89 -5.76
N PHE A 99 8.50 -9.37 -4.91
CA PHE A 99 9.93 -9.36 -5.19
C PHE A 99 10.31 -10.26 -6.37
N LYS A 100 9.85 -11.52 -6.39
CA LYS A 100 10.11 -12.45 -7.48
C LYS A 100 9.63 -11.92 -8.84
N ARG A 101 8.54 -11.13 -8.84
CA ARG A 101 8.01 -10.46 -10.03
C ARG A 101 8.66 -9.12 -10.35
N GLY A 102 9.70 -8.70 -9.59
CA GLY A 102 10.42 -7.45 -9.82
C GLY A 102 9.66 -6.18 -9.36
N LEU A 103 8.51 -6.32 -8.69
CA LEU A 103 7.66 -5.20 -8.27
C LEU A 103 8.16 -4.52 -6.99
N ASN A 104 8.92 -5.25 -6.17
CA ASN A 104 9.53 -4.74 -4.94
C ASN A 104 10.93 -5.29 -4.79
N THR A 105 11.89 -4.45 -4.45
CA THR A 105 13.20 -4.91 -4.00
C THR A 105 13.19 -5.10 -2.48
N PRO A 106 13.51 -6.29 -1.93
CA PRO A 106 13.46 -6.58 -0.48
C PRO A 106 14.39 -5.70 0.34
N ILE A 107 15.45 -5.22 -0.28
CA ILE A 107 16.51 -4.40 0.35
C ILE A 107 15.95 -3.10 0.96
N ASN A 108 14.79 -2.62 0.49
CA ASN A 108 14.21 -1.36 0.96
C ASN A 108 13.44 -1.45 2.29
N LYS A 109 13.25 -2.67 2.86
CA LYS A 109 12.47 -2.85 4.10
C LYS A 109 13.29 -3.29 5.31
N ILE A 110 14.49 -3.87 5.10
CA ILE A 110 15.31 -4.44 6.19
C ILE A 110 16.37 -3.45 6.67
N VAL A 111 16.81 -2.58 5.81
CA VAL A 111 17.68 -1.46 6.17
C VAL A 111 16.90 -0.23 5.75
N GLY A 112 16.49 0.61 6.69
CA GLY A 112 15.79 1.85 6.37
C GLY A 112 16.48 2.44 5.13
N ARG A 113 15.74 2.53 4.01
CA ARG A 113 16.23 2.82 2.65
C ARG A 113 17.56 3.56 2.72
N PRO A 114 18.73 2.98 2.37
CA PRO A 114 19.83 3.83 2.02
C PRO A 114 19.30 4.63 0.83
N SER A 115 19.03 5.90 1.05
CA SER A 115 18.69 6.79 -0.04
C SER A 115 19.83 6.64 -1.04
N GLN A 116 19.59 5.94 -2.16
CA GLN A 116 20.56 5.85 -3.28
C GLN A 116 20.67 7.22 -3.97
N ASN A 117 19.81 8.16 -3.56
CA ASN A 117 19.96 9.53 -4.01
C ASN A 117 21.23 10.12 -3.38
N PRO A 118 22.25 10.46 -4.18
CA PRO A 118 23.46 11.07 -3.69
C PRO A 118 23.23 12.44 -3.06
N TYR A 119 22.03 12.99 -3.17
CA TYR A 119 21.64 14.27 -2.61
C TYR A 119 20.54 14.12 -1.55
N CYS A 120 20.52 15.01 -0.55
CA CYS A 120 19.42 15.14 0.39
C CYS A 120 18.22 15.87 -0.27
N LYS A 121 17.06 15.93 0.42
CA LYS A 121 15.86 16.61 -0.08
C LYS A 121 16.06 18.12 -0.41
N HIS A 122 17.15 18.73 0.07
CA HIS A 122 17.51 20.12 -0.17
C HIS A 122 18.68 20.26 -1.16
N GLY A 123 19.06 19.20 -1.87
CA GLY A 123 20.08 19.22 -2.90
C GLY A 123 21.54 19.12 -2.41
N HIS A 124 21.79 18.97 -1.10
CA HIS A 124 23.16 18.79 -0.60
C HIS A 124 23.65 17.36 -0.86
N GLU A 125 24.87 17.23 -1.38
CA GLU A 125 25.51 15.94 -1.59
C GLU A 125 25.67 15.15 -0.27
N ARG A 126 25.37 13.85 -0.31
CA ARG A 126 25.53 12.93 0.81
C ARG A 126 26.90 12.26 0.79
N SER A 127 27.97 13.05 0.83
CA SER A 127 29.31 12.53 1.03
C SER A 127 29.47 11.97 2.44
N LYS A 128 30.56 11.23 2.69
CA LYS A 128 30.89 10.74 4.04
C LYS A 128 31.03 11.88 5.05
N GLU A 129 31.61 12.99 4.63
CA GLU A 129 31.86 14.19 5.43
C GLU A 129 30.58 14.94 5.79
N ASN A 130 29.58 14.90 4.88
CA ASN A 130 28.30 15.57 5.04
C ASN A 130 27.19 14.66 5.60
N THR A 131 27.47 13.38 5.88
CA THR A 131 26.49 12.47 6.42
C THR A 131 26.77 12.15 7.88
N ILE A 132 25.78 12.37 8.76
CA ILE A 132 25.80 11.97 10.17
C ILE A 132 24.86 10.77 10.30
N ILE A 133 25.33 9.71 10.97
CA ILE A 133 24.48 8.56 11.33
C ILE A 133 24.05 8.76 12.78
N LYS A 134 22.74 8.85 13.02
CA LYS A 134 22.15 8.91 14.35
C LYS A 134 20.95 7.97 14.41
N ASP A 135 20.93 7.06 15.39
CA ASP A 135 19.86 6.08 15.61
C ASP A 135 19.49 5.27 14.33
N GLY A 136 20.51 4.93 13.52
CA GLY A 136 20.34 4.23 12.24
C GLY A 136 19.88 5.10 11.07
N TYR A 137 19.65 6.39 11.28
CA TYR A 137 19.23 7.34 10.22
C TYR A 137 20.41 8.15 9.69
N LYS A 138 20.42 8.35 8.34
CA LYS A 138 21.39 9.22 7.67
C LYS A 138 20.86 10.66 7.65
N LEU A 139 21.53 11.54 8.35
CA LEU A 139 21.20 12.98 8.44
C LEU A 139 22.22 13.80 7.62
N CYS A 140 21.74 14.82 6.92
CA CYS A 140 22.62 15.78 6.23
C CYS A 140 23.14 16.83 7.22
N LYS A 141 24.46 16.94 7.31
CA LYS A 141 25.15 17.88 8.22
C LYS A 141 24.86 19.34 7.86
N LEU A 142 24.89 19.68 6.57
CA LEU A 142 24.60 21.03 6.08
C LEU A 142 23.16 21.46 6.39
N CYS A 143 22.18 20.60 6.14
CA CYS A 143 20.78 20.90 6.52
C CYS A 143 20.64 21.17 8.02
N ARG A 144 21.35 20.41 8.87
CA ARG A 144 21.31 20.59 10.32
C ARG A 144 21.96 21.91 10.75
N GLN A 145 23.08 22.28 10.12
CA GLN A 145 23.72 23.57 10.34
C GLN A 145 22.84 24.76 9.94
N GLU A 146 22.19 24.68 8.77
CA GLU A 146 21.24 25.70 8.31
C GLU A 146 20.04 25.84 9.26
N THR A 147 19.49 24.73 9.71
CA THR A 147 18.37 24.77 10.68
C THR A 147 18.79 25.41 11.98
N TYR A 148 19.96 25.08 12.48
CA TYR A 148 20.52 25.69 13.70
C TYR A 148 20.77 27.19 13.52
N ARG A 149 21.37 27.60 12.38
CA ARG A 149 21.61 29.02 12.06
C ARG A 149 20.31 29.80 11.97
N LYS A 150 19.29 29.26 11.29
CA LYS A 150 17.96 29.89 11.21
C LYS A 150 17.28 30.00 12.59
N SER A 151 17.47 29.04 13.47
CA SER A 151 16.93 29.07 14.83
C SER A 151 17.61 30.12 15.72
N LYS A 152 18.93 30.32 15.56
CA LYS A 152 19.67 31.39 16.26
C LYS A 152 19.23 32.80 15.80
N LEU A 153 19.09 33.01 14.47
CA LEU A 153 18.63 34.28 13.91
C LEU A 153 17.22 34.68 14.39
N LYS A 154 16.34 33.69 14.60
CA LYS A 154 14.99 33.94 15.17
C LYS A 154 15.03 34.32 16.64
N LYS A 155 16.06 33.90 17.40
CA LYS A 155 16.20 34.21 18.85
C LYS A 155 16.90 35.54 19.09
N HIS A 156 17.66 36.02 18.16
CA HIS A 156 18.37 37.30 18.21
C HIS A 156 18.21 37.99 16.85
N PRO A 157 17.07 38.66 16.58
CA PRO A 157 16.95 39.50 15.40
C PRO A 157 17.97 40.64 15.58
N SER A 158 18.83 40.82 14.55
CA SER A 158 19.75 41.98 14.51
C SER A 158 18.93 43.27 14.52
N PRO A 159 19.45 44.37 15.20
CA PRO A 159 18.74 45.63 15.32
C PRO A 159 18.49 46.27 13.96
#